data_1db8fe150346d5834a1e21efc9a838de
#
_entry.id   1db8fe150346d5834a1e21efc9a838de
#
_cell.length_a   1.000
_cell.length_b   1.000
_cell.length_c   1.000
_cell.angle_alpha   90.00
_cell.angle_beta   90.00
_cell.angle_gamma   90.00
#
_symmetry.space_group_name_H-M   'P 1'
#
loop_
_entity.id
_entity.type
_entity.pdbx_description
1 polymer ?
#
loop_
_entity_poly.entity_id
_entity_poly.type
_entity_poly.pdbx_seq_one_letter_code
_entity_poly.pdbx_strand_id
1 'polypeptide(L)'
;MILLDTHIWVRWLISDNMNPALIDTIENSEQVCISSISCWEVVYLAKRGRIQLEMPSQKWIEVGLSDSSITCLPIDRQIAVLAANLPDHHRDPADRIIIATAITHGAQLMSFDEQFRKYDELKGHLLPHS
;
A
#
# COMPACT_ATOMS: atom_id res chain seq x y z
N MET A 1 11.90 4.95 -4.16
CA MET A 1 11.07 3.90 -3.56
C MET A 1 9.61 4.33 -3.59
N ILE A 2 8.76 3.49 -4.12
CA ILE A 2 7.31 3.70 -4.12
C ILE A 2 6.66 2.68 -3.20
N LEU A 3 5.82 3.17 -2.28
CA LEU A 3 4.99 2.33 -1.43
C LEU A 3 3.57 2.34 -1.96
N LEU A 4 3.04 1.17 -2.29
CA LEU A 4 1.68 1.04 -2.77
C LEU A 4 0.73 0.86 -1.58
N ASP A 5 -0.34 1.63 -1.55
CA ASP A 5 -1.45 1.36 -0.67
C ASP A 5 -2.10 0.02 -1.10
N THR A 6 -2.80 -0.65 -0.21
CA THR A 6 -3.36 -1.98 -0.44
C THR A 6 -4.26 -2.01 -1.69
N HIS A 7 -5.12 -1.03 -1.87
CA HIS A 7 -6.04 -1.00 -3.01
C HIS A 7 -5.32 -0.79 -4.33
N ILE A 8 -4.25 0.01 -4.35
CA ILE A 8 -3.41 0.18 -5.53
C ILE A 8 -2.75 -1.15 -5.89
N TRP A 9 -2.16 -1.82 -4.90
CA TRP A 9 -1.48 -3.11 -5.11
C TRP A 9 -2.42 -4.15 -5.70
N VAL A 10 -3.58 -4.34 -5.07
CA VAL A 10 -4.57 -5.30 -5.53
C VAL A 10 -5.05 -4.96 -6.94
N ARG A 11 -5.36 -3.70 -7.18
CA ARG A 11 -5.88 -3.24 -8.46
C ARG A 11 -4.87 -3.41 -9.58
N TRP A 12 -3.61 -3.12 -9.30
CA TRP A 12 -2.53 -3.28 -10.27
C TRP A 12 -2.38 -4.74 -10.70
N LEU A 13 -2.54 -5.69 -9.77
CA LEU A 13 -2.33 -7.10 -10.05
C LEU A 13 -3.55 -7.80 -10.67
N ILE A 14 -4.79 -7.35 -10.39
CA ILE A 14 -5.99 -8.07 -10.82
C ILE A 14 -6.90 -7.28 -11.77
N SER A 15 -6.63 -6.01 -12.00
CA SER A 15 -7.50 -5.18 -12.83
C SER A 15 -6.73 -4.55 -13.98
N ASP A 16 -7.33 -4.56 -15.17
CA ASP A 16 -6.78 -3.90 -16.33
C ASP A 16 -7.22 -2.43 -16.43
N ASN A 17 -7.99 -1.95 -15.46
CA ASN A 17 -8.62 -0.64 -15.50
C ASN A 17 -7.84 0.45 -14.77
N MET A 18 -6.60 0.19 -14.40
CA MET A 18 -5.79 1.20 -13.74
C MET A 18 -5.24 2.19 -14.77
N ASN A 19 -5.16 3.47 -14.38
CA ASN A 19 -4.65 4.53 -15.22
C ASN A 19 -3.25 4.17 -15.75
N PRO A 20 -3.01 4.20 -17.08
CA PRO A 20 -1.69 3.86 -17.63
C PRO A 20 -0.55 4.68 -17.06
N ALA A 21 -0.78 5.95 -16.71
CA ALA A 21 0.26 6.80 -16.11
C ALA A 21 0.71 6.26 -14.75
N LEU A 22 -0.22 5.72 -13.96
CA LEU A 22 0.13 5.10 -12.67
C LEU A 22 0.89 3.79 -12.86
N ILE A 23 0.47 2.99 -13.83
CA ILE A 23 1.16 1.74 -14.18
C ILE A 23 2.60 2.05 -14.60
N ASP A 24 2.79 3.04 -15.45
CA ASP A 24 4.12 3.45 -15.91
C ASP A 24 4.98 3.92 -14.73
N THR A 25 4.41 4.67 -13.81
CA THR A 25 5.11 5.13 -12.61
C THR A 25 5.59 3.95 -11.76
N ILE A 26 4.75 2.94 -11.57
CA ILE A 26 5.11 1.74 -10.83
C ILE A 26 6.21 0.97 -11.56
N GLU A 27 6.03 0.72 -12.85
CA GLU A 27 6.93 -0.12 -13.64
C GLU A 27 8.31 0.53 -13.84
N ASN A 28 8.39 1.85 -13.83
CA ASN A 28 9.65 2.57 -13.98
C ASN A 28 10.35 2.87 -12.65
N SER A 29 9.74 2.49 -11.53
CA SER A 29 10.37 2.67 -10.21
C SER A 29 11.44 1.61 -9.98
N GLU A 30 12.57 2.03 -9.43
CA GLU A 30 13.65 1.11 -9.07
C GLU A 30 13.25 0.16 -7.94
N GLN A 31 12.37 0.61 -7.05
CA GLN A 31 11.94 -0.20 -5.92
C GLN A 31 10.47 0.07 -5.62
N VAL A 32 9.67 -0.99 -5.68
CA VAL A 32 8.25 -0.97 -5.35
C VAL A 32 8.04 -1.81 -4.10
N CYS A 33 7.29 -1.27 -3.15
CA CYS A 33 7.09 -1.88 -1.84
C CYS A 33 5.62 -1.89 -1.46
N ILE A 34 5.29 -2.80 -0.56
CA ILE A 34 4.05 -2.76 0.20
C ILE A 34 4.39 -2.89 1.69
N SER A 35 3.50 -2.43 2.55
CA SER A 35 3.58 -2.75 3.97
C SER A 35 3.05 -4.17 4.21
N SER A 36 3.62 -4.87 5.17
CA SER A 36 3.09 -6.19 5.55
C SER A 36 1.63 -6.13 6.03
N ILE A 37 1.15 -4.96 6.47
CA ILE A 37 -0.27 -4.78 6.80
C ILE A 37 -1.17 -4.98 5.58
N SER A 38 -0.66 -4.70 4.38
CA SER A 38 -1.41 -4.92 3.15
C SER A 38 -1.68 -6.41 2.91
N CYS A 39 -0.78 -7.27 3.33
CA CYS A 39 -1.00 -8.72 3.28
C CYS A 39 -2.18 -9.13 4.17
N TRP A 40 -2.23 -8.57 5.39
CA TRP A 40 -3.37 -8.79 6.28
C TRP A 40 -4.68 -8.29 5.66
N GLU A 41 -4.64 -7.09 5.09
CA GLU A 41 -5.84 -6.52 4.47
C GLU A 41 -6.37 -7.37 3.30
N VAL A 42 -5.48 -7.88 2.46
CA VAL A 42 -5.88 -8.73 1.33
C VAL A 42 -6.60 -9.97 1.82
N VAL A 43 -6.04 -10.65 2.82
CA VAL A 43 -6.67 -11.84 3.40
C VAL A 43 -8.03 -11.49 3.98
N TYR A 44 -8.11 -10.39 4.72
CA TYR A 44 -9.34 -9.93 5.35
C TYR A 44 -10.42 -9.60 4.29
N LEU A 45 -10.06 -8.85 3.26
CA LEU A 45 -10.98 -8.48 2.19
C LEU A 45 -11.48 -9.71 1.42
N ALA A 46 -10.60 -10.67 1.16
CA ALA A 46 -10.99 -11.91 0.49
C ALA A 46 -11.96 -12.73 1.35
N LYS A 47 -11.71 -12.83 2.66
CA LYS A 47 -12.60 -13.53 3.58
C LYS A 47 -13.97 -12.89 3.65
N ARG A 48 -14.05 -11.58 3.50
CA ARG A 48 -15.30 -10.82 3.55
C ARG A 48 -16.00 -10.74 2.18
N GLY A 49 -15.45 -11.38 1.15
CA GLY A 49 -16.03 -11.35 -0.19
C GLY A 49 -15.94 -10.02 -0.89
N ARG A 50 -15.09 -9.10 -0.42
CA ARG A 50 -14.93 -7.77 -1.01
C ARG A 50 -13.99 -7.75 -2.20
N ILE A 51 -13.12 -8.74 -2.30
CA ILE A 51 -12.29 -8.98 -3.46
C ILE A 51 -12.35 -10.46 -3.80
N GLN A 52 -12.23 -10.78 -5.09
CA GLN A 52 -12.16 -12.16 -5.54
C GLN A 52 -10.78 -12.42 -6.11
N LEU A 53 -10.12 -13.44 -5.57
CA LEU A 53 -8.79 -13.86 -6.00
C LEU A 53 -8.91 -15.20 -6.73
N GLU A 54 -8.06 -15.38 -7.75
CA GLU A 54 -8.06 -16.61 -8.57
C GLU A 54 -7.52 -17.83 -7.80
N MET A 55 -6.94 -17.60 -6.63
CA MET A 55 -6.32 -18.64 -5.81
C MET A 55 -6.47 -18.25 -4.33
N PRO A 56 -6.17 -19.18 -3.40
CA PRO A 56 -6.20 -18.82 -1.98
C PRO A 56 -5.31 -17.61 -1.69
N SER A 57 -5.76 -16.75 -0.78
CA SER A 57 -5.10 -15.45 -0.55
C SER A 57 -3.64 -15.57 -0.19
N GLN A 58 -3.25 -16.57 0.60
CA GLN A 58 -1.83 -16.78 0.92
C GLN A 58 -1.00 -17.04 -0.33
N LYS A 59 -1.51 -17.87 -1.24
CA LYS A 59 -0.82 -18.19 -2.50
C LYS A 59 -0.76 -16.96 -3.40
N TRP A 60 -1.85 -16.21 -3.47
CA TRP A 60 -1.92 -14.98 -4.27
C TRP A 60 -0.85 -13.99 -3.83
N ILE A 61 -0.68 -13.84 -2.50
CA ILE A 61 0.34 -12.94 -1.94
C ILE A 61 1.74 -13.42 -2.33
N GLU A 62 2.02 -14.71 -2.16
CA GLU A 62 3.33 -15.27 -2.52
C GLU A 62 3.68 -15.01 -4.00
N VAL A 63 2.73 -15.30 -4.88
CA VAL A 63 2.90 -15.11 -6.32
C VAL A 63 3.03 -13.62 -6.64
N GLY A 64 2.17 -12.80 -6.06
CA GLY A 64 2.16 -11.35 -6.29
C GLY A 64 3.47 -10.68 -5.92
N LEU A 65 4.07 -11.09 -4.80
CA LEU A 65 5.35 -10.53 -4.37
C LEU A 65 6.50 -11.03 -5.22
N SER A 66 6.49 -12.33 -5.53
CA SER A 66 7.55 -12.99 -6.29
C SER A 66 7.62 -12.50 -7.74
N ASP A 67 6.49 -12.58 -8.44
CA ASP A 67 6.42 -12.28 -9.88
C ASP A 67 6.64 -10.82 -10.18
N SER A 68 6.23 -9.94 -9.28
CA SER A 68 6.31 -8.49 -9.49
C SER A 68 7.54 -7.85 -8.84
N SER A 69 8.38 -8.64 -8.20
CA SER A 69 9.58 -8.16 -7.49
C SER A 69 9.27 -7.06 -6.48
N ILE A 70 8.15 -7.20 -5.79
CA ILE A 70 7.72 -6.24 -4.77
C ILE A 70 8.35 -6.60 -3.43
N THR A 71 8.90 -5.60 -2.75
CA THR A 71 9.43 -5.77 -1.40
C THR A 71 8.31 -5.57 -0.38
N CYS A 72 8.14 -6.54 0.51
CA CYS A 72 7.20 -6.43 1.62
C CYS A 72 7.95 -5.90 2.85
N LEU A 73 7.59 -4.69 3.28
CA LEU A 73 8.25 -4.02 4.41
C LEU A 73 7.59 -4.44 5.73
N PRO A 74 8.39 -4.88 6.71
CA PRO A 74 7.83 -5.29 8.00
C PRO A 74 7.33 -4.10 8.82
N ILE A 75 6.42 -4.37 9.73
CA ILE A 75 5.94 -3.39 10.71
C ILE A 75 6.80 -3.55 11.96
N ASP A 76 7.78 -2.67 12.12
CA ASP A 76 8.62 -2.68 13.29
C ASP A 76 8.04 -1.78 14.40
N ARG A 77 8.74 -1.74 15.54
CA ARG A 77 8.30 -0.93 16.68
C ARG A 77 8.21 0.55 16.32
N GLN A 78 9.16 1.08 15.58
CA GLN A 78 9.19 2.49 15.19
C GLN A 78 7.96 2.85 14.36
N ILE A 79 7.63 2.03 13.38
CA ILE A 79 6.45 2.23 12.53
C ILE A 79 5.17 2.13 13.36
N ALA A 80 5.07 1.15 14.25
CA ALA A 80 3.89 0.99 15.08
C ALA A 80 3.64 2.21 15.99
N VAL A 81 4.69 2.71 16.61
CA VAL A 81 4.58 3.89 17.50
C VAL A 81 4.23 5.13 16.68
N LEU A 82 4.89 5.35 15.56
CA LEU A 82 4.58 6.49 14.71
C LEU A 82 3.13 6.45 14.22
N ALA A 83 2.66 5.29 13.78
CA ALA A 83 1.29 5.12 13.32
C ALA A 83 0.27 5.51 14.40
N ALA A 84 0.52 5.09 15.64
CA ALA A 84 -0.36 5.39 16.76
C ALA A 84 -0.40 6.89 17.08
N ASN A 85 0.70 7.59 16.85
CA ASN A 85 0.84 9.02 17.18
C ASN A 85 0.41 9.96 16.04
N LEU A 86 0.05 9.45 14.88
CA LEU A 86 -0.41 10.31 13.79
C LEU A 86 -1.74 10.99 14.14
N PRO A 87 -2.03 12.18 13.55
CA PRO A 87 -3.34 12.81 13.71
C PRO A 87 -4.48 11.88 13.28
N ASP A 88 -5.67 12.09 13.85
CA ASP A 88 -6.80 11.17 13.69
C ASP A 88 -7.64 11.45 12.44
N HIS A 89 -7.00 11.59 11.28
CA HIS A 89 -7.70 11.69 9.99
C HIS A 89 -8.23 10.34 9.52
N HIS A 90 -7.56 9.26 9.92
CA HIS A 90 -8.01 7.88 9.70
C HIS A 90 -8.18 7.18 11.04
N ARG A 91 -9.24 6.38 11.16
CA ARG A 91 -9.43 5.48 12.31
C ARG A 91 -8.88 4.10 12.03
N ASP A 92 -8.82 3.71 10.75
CA ASP A 92 -8.34 2.40 10.35
C ASP A 92 -6.84 2.27 10.64
N PRO A 93 -6.44 1.34 11.52
CA PRO A 93 -5.03 1.15 11.83
C PRO A 93 -4.18 0.81 10.61
N ALA A 94 -4.75 0.10 9.63
CA ALA A 94 -4.00 -0.28 8.44
C ALA A 94 -3.53 0.95 7.65
N ASP A 95 -4.42 1.92 7.45
CA ASP A 95 -4.05 3.16 6.74
C ASP A 95 -2.97 3.94 7.48
N ARG A 96 -3.09 4.01 8.81
CA ARG A 96 -2.12 4.70 9.66
C ARG A 96 -0.75 4.03 9.59
N ILE A 97 -0.71 2.71 9.55
CA ILE A 97 0.53 1.93 9.42
C ILE A 97 1.18 2.16 8.07
N ILE A 98 0.39 2.22 7.00
CA ILE A 98 0.90 2.50 5.65
C ILE A 98 1.55 3.89 5.61
N ILE A 99 0.90 4.90 6.17
CA ILE A 99 1.43 6.27 6.25
C ILE A 99 2.76 6.28 7.01
N ALA A 100 2.78 5.66 8.19
CA ALA A 100 3.98 5.59 9.01
C ALA A 100 5.13 4.86 8.30
N THR A 101 4.80 3.83 7.52
CA THR A 101 5.79 3.10 6.72
C THR A 101 6.41 4.01 5.67
N ALA A 102 5.59 4.78 4.96
CA ALA A 102 6.08 5.72 3.94
C ALA A 102 7.03 6.75 4.57
N ILE A 103 6.65 7.32 5.69
CA ILE A 103 7.46 8.33 6.38
C ILE A 103 8.79 7.72 6.85
N THR A 104 8.73 6.56 7.49
CA THR A 104 9.92 5.92 8.07
C THR A 104 10.94 5.55 7.00
N HIS A 105 10.48 5.08 5.84
CA HIS A 105 11.37 4.65 4.76
C HIS A 105 11.68 5.76 3.75
N GLY A 106 11.13 6.94 3.92
CA GLY A 106 11.29 8.01 2.94
C GLY A 106 10.71 7.66 1.58
N ALA A 107 9.66 6.85 1.56
CA ALA A 107 9.04 6.38 0.33
C ALA A 107 7.97 7.34 -0.18
N GLN A 108 7.72 7.30 -1.48
CA GLN A 108 6.59 7.99 -2.09
C GLN A 108 5.38 7.07 -2.02
N LEU A 109 4.30 7.54 -1.41
CA LEU A 109 3.07 6.76 -1.24
C LEU A 109 2.13 6.96 -2.42
N MET A 110 1.67 5.87 -3.01
CA MET A 110 0.66 5.88 -4.06
C MET A 110 -0.67 5.38 -3.49
N SER A 111 -1.70 6.22 -3.53
CA SER A 111 -3.03 5.92 -3.00
C SER A 111 -4.10 6.73 -3.73
N PHE A 112 -5.29 6.15 -3.84
CA PHE A 112 -6.49 6.88 -4.31
C PHE A 112 -7.23 7.59 -3.18
N ASP A 113 -6.84 7.37 -1.91
CA ASP A 113 -7.55 7.92 -0.76
C ASP A 113 -7.17 9.38 -0.53
N GLU A 114 -8.13 10.28 -0.75
CA GLU A 114 -7.93 11.72 -0.56
C GLU A 114 -7.67 12.10 0.90
N GLN A 115 -8.05 11.25 1.86
CA GLN A 115 -7.80 11.52 3.27
C GLN A 115 -6.29 11.59 3.58
N PHE A 116 -5.46 10.90 2.80
CA PHE A 116 -4.02 10.96 3.00
C PHE A 116 -3.45 12.36 2.81
N ARG A 117 -4.08 13.19 2.00
CA ARG A 117 -3.65 14.57 1.77
C ARG A 117 -3.80 15.46 3.01
N LYS A 118 -4.58 15.03 3.99
CA LYS A 118 -4.78 15.78 5.23
C LYS A 118 -3.60 15.68 6.20
N TYR A 119 -2.68 14.76 5.94
CA TYR A 119 -1.51 14.56 6.80
C TYR A 119 -0.35 15.44 6.35
N ASP A 120 -0.03 16.45 7.14
CA ASP A 120 1.15 17.29 6.89
C ASP A 120 2.43 16.45 6.89
N GLU A 121 2.45 15.39 7.68
CA GLU A 121 3.57 14.46 7.79
C GLU A 121 3.87 13.75 6.47
N LEU A 122 2.89 13.64 5.57
CA LEU A 122 3.05 13.06 4.24
C LEU A 122 3.47 14.08 3.17
N LYS A 123 3.63 15.33 3.54
CA LYS A 123 4.02 16.35 2.58
C LYS A 123 5.35 15.99 1.94
N GLY A 124 5.38 15.93 0.62
CA GLY A 124 6.56 15.47 -0.11
C GLY A 124 6.68 13.96 -0.26
N HIS A 125 5.78 13.18 0.38
CA HIS A 125 5.77 11.72 0.29
C HIS A 125 4.58 11.17 -0.48
N LEU A 126 3.69 12.02 -0.95
CA LEU A 126 2.46 11.55 -1.58
C LEU A 126 2.55 11.78 -3.09
N LEU A 127 2.42 10.69 -3.86
CA LEU A 127 2.40 10.78 -5.31
C LEU A 127 1.05 11.32 -5.78
N PRO A 128 1.03 12.20 -6.80
CA PRO A 128 -0.22 12.60 -7.39
C PRO A 128 -0.88 11.41 -8.09
N HIS A 129 -2.19 11.34 -7.99
CA HIS A 129 -2.97 10.37 -8.75
C HIS A 129 -3.89 11.11 -9.71
N SER A 130 -4.10 10.55 -10.84
CA SER A 130 -4.94 11.14 -11.87
C SER A 130 -5.96 10.15 -12.36
#